data_7d3b5981c54f13f4400f4e00c08cee81
#
_entry.id   7d3b5981c54f13f4400f4e00c08cee81
#
_cell.length_a   1.000
_cell.length_b   1.000
_cell.length_c   1.000
_cell.angle_alpha   90.00
_cell.angle_beta   90.00
_cell.angle_gamma   90.00
#
_symmetry.space_group_name_H-M   'P 1'
#
loop_
_entity.id
_entity.type
_entity.pdbx_description
1 polymer ?
#
loop_
_entity_poly.entity_id
_entity_poly.type
_entity_poly.pdbx_seq_one_letter_code
_entity_poly.pdbx_strand_id
1 'polypeptide(L)'
;MALAIDGAQPATPSRSDADLSVTVRIHDYAHVPGDLLSRASDQVTRLYETIGVHTTWYDVLQFPLKRARSRGEDANLPLAQLTINILTPEMASRRPIQADVLGFAVVPQDGMGRIAYVIYDRVHRVAAGAAASDVDLLGFVLAHEIGHLLGLRSPDGLLKCHWDRLEVRQMNVRNVEIQPFEAQRIRSTIEQDSATALAAARAGARPPERR
;
A
#
# COMPACT_ATOMS: atom_id res chain seq x y z
N MET A 1 7.82 -61.73 10.31
CA MET A 1 6.86 -60.74 9.80
C MET A 1 7.07 -59.47 10.59
N ALA A 2 7.90 -58.58 10.06
CA ALA A 2 8.29 -57.33 10.73
C ALA A 2 7.55 -56.16 10.05
N LEU A 3 6.73 -55.47 10.80
CA LEU A 3 6.02 -54.24 10.37
C LEU A 3 6.98 -53.06 10.49
N ALA A 4 7.34 -52.46 9.35
CA ALA A 4 8.03 -51.17 9.29
C ALA A 4 7.03 -50.07 9.63
N ILE A 5 7.34 -49.29 10.67
CA ILE A 5 6.61 -48.09 11.02
C ILE A 5 7.22 -46.95 10.20
N ASP A 6 6.45 -46.48 9.21
CA ASP A 6 6.80 -45.31 8.38
C ASP A 6 6.71 -44.03 9.24
N GLY A 7 7.88 -43.47 9.56
CA GLY A 7 8.01 -42.26 10.34
C GLY A 7 7.67 -41.05 9.49
N ALA A 8 6.42 -40.55 9.57
CA ALA A 8 6.06 -39.26 9.01
C ALA A 8 6.90 -38.17 9.67
N GLN A 9 7.86 -37.59 8.94
CA GLN A 9 8.54 -36.35 9.34
C GLN A 9 7.53 -35.21 9.46
N PRO A 10 7.56 -34.45 10.56
CA PRO A 10 6.74 -33.26 10.65
C PRO A 10 7.15 -32.30 9.53
N ALA A 11 6.15 -31.87 8.73
CA ALA A 11 6.33 -30.85 7.72
C ALA A 11 6.89 -29.58 8.39
N THR A 12 8.07 -29.15 7.99
CA THR A 12 8.61 -27.83 8.35
C THR A 12 7.60 -26.78 7.91
N PRO A 13 7.17 -25.85 8.80
CA PRO A 13 6.27 -24.79 8.41
C PRO A 13 6.89 -24.02 7.25
N SER A 14 6.14 -23.92 6.17
CA SER A 14 6.57 -23.16 5.00
C SER A 14 6.74 -21.69 5.41
N ARG A 15 7.79 -21.07 4.90
CA ARG A 15 8.26 -19.71 5.16
C ARG A 15 7.25 -18.59 4.77
N SER A 16 5.96 -18.91 4.59
CA SER A 16 4.92 -18.06 4.04
C SER A 16 4.17 -17.17 5.03
N ASP A 17 4.45 -17.26 6.35
CA ASP A 17 3.75 -16.50 7.39
C ASP A 17 4.58 -15.37 8.00
N ALA A 18 5.60 -14.86 7.31
CA ALA A 18 6.23 -13.62 7.74
C ALA A 18 5.28 -12.46 7.52
N ASP A 19 4.88 -11.80 8.61
CA ASP A 19 4.12 -10.54 8.55
C ASP A 19 4.94 -9.50 7.81
N LEU A 20 4.47 -9.10 6.63
CA LEU A 20 5.10 -8.07 5.81
C LEU A 20 4.62 -6.69 6.26
N SER A 21 5.51 -5.70 6.23
CA SER A 21 5.19 -4.35 6.68
C SER A 21 5.54 -3.31 5.63
N VAL A 22 4.65 -2.33 5.46
CA VAL A 22 4.81 -1.19 4.56
C VAL A 22 4.59 0.10 5.33
N THR A 23 5.53 1.03 5.21
CA THR A 23 5.39 2.38 5.76
C THR A 23 4.87 3.33 4.68
N VAL A 24 3.74 3.96 4.93
CA VAL A 24 3.12 4.95 4.03
C VAL A 24 3.28 6.35 4.65
N ARG A 25 4.00 7.22 3.96
CA ARG A 25 4.14 8.63 4.32
C ARG A 25 3.16 9.46 3.49
N ILE A 26 2.32 10.23 4.15
CA ILE A 26 1.40 11.15 3.49
C ILE A 26 1.94 12.57 3.58
N HIS A 27 1.95 13.27 2.45
CA HIS A 27 2.11 14.71 2.35
C HIS A 27 0.77 15.29 1.92
N ASP A 28 -0.03 15.68 2.89
CA ASP A 28 -1.37 16.23 2.63
C ASP A 28 -1.32 17.74 2.37
N TYR A 29 -1.10 18.13 1.11
CA TYR A 29 -1.13 19.52 0.68
C TYR A 29 -2.56 20.04 0.49
N ALA A 30 -3.54 19.16 0.38
CA ALA A 30 -4.94 19.52 0.17
C ALA A 30 -5.70 19.82 1.47
N HIS A 31 -5.07 19.55 2.63
CA HIS A 31 -5.68 19.71 3.95
C HIS A 31 -7.00 18.94 4.07
N VAL A 32 -6.96 17.65 3.72
CA VAL A 32 -8.09 16.73 3.89
C VAL A 32 -8.51 16.72 5.37
N PRO A 33 -9.81 16.78 5.70
CA PRO A 33 -10.25 16.67 7.09
C PRO A 33 -9.60 15.45 7.77
N GLY A 34 -8.94 15.67 8.92
CA GLY A 34 -8.08 14.66 9.55
C GLY A 34 -8.81 13.38 9.95
N ASP A 35 -10.08 13.48 10.36
CA ASP A 35 -10.94 12.33 10.64
C ASP A 35 -11.28 11.55 9.38
N LEU A 36 -11.49 12.22 8.24
CA LEU A 36 -11.74 11.59 6.95
C LEU A 36 -10.49 10.82 6.47
N LEU A 37 -9.33 11.48 6.51
CA LEU A 37 -8.07 10.86 6.10
C LEU A 37 -7.73 9.65 6.98
N SER A 38 -7.90 9.77 8.31
CA SER A 38 -7.68 8.67 9.24
C SER A 38 -8.59 7.47 8.94
N ARG A 39 -9.89 7.70 8.72
CA ARG A 39 -10.84 6.64 8.40
C ARG A 39 -10.56 5.98 7.06
N ALA A 40 -10.14 6.75 6.05
CA ALA A 40 -9.73 6.21 4.75
C ALA A 40 -8.47 5.34 4.89
N SER A 41 -7.47 5.79 5.64
CA SER A 41 -6.25 5.03 5.91
C SER A 41 -6.53 3.73 6.69
N ASP A 42 -7.45 3.78 7.67
CA ASP A 42 -7.89 2.59 8.42
C ASP A 42 -8.57 1.54 7.52
N GLN A 43 -9.31 1.98 6.50
CA GLN A 43 -9.92 1.07 5.53
C GLN A 43 -8.85 0.37 4.70
N VAL A 44 -7.84 1.11 4.24
CA VAL A 44 -6.70 0.56 3.48
C VAL A 44 -5.93 -0.44 4.34
N THR A 45 -5.65 -0.10 5.60
CA THR A 45 -4.98 -0.99 6.55
C THR A 45 -5.71 -2.33 6.65
N ARG A 46 -7.02 -2.30 6.90
CA ARG A 46 -7.82 -3.53 6.98
C ARG A 46 -7.79 -4.35 5.69
N LEU A 47 -7.83 -3.70 4.53
CA LEU A 47 -7.76 -4.39 3.24
C LEU A 47 -6.43 -5.13 3.07
N TYR A 48 -5.31 -4.48 3.33
CA TYR A 48 -3.99 -5.10 3.19
C TYR A 48 -3.70 -6.14 4.28
N GLU A 49 -4.27 -6.01 5.47
CA GLU A 49 -4.20 -7.02 6.53
C GLU A 49 -4.82 -8.35 6.10
N THR A 50 -5.84 -8.35 5.22
CA THR A 50 -6.44 -9.60 4.69
C THR A 50 -5.46 -10.49 3.95
N ILE A 51 -4.36 -9.90 3.47
CA ILE A 51 -3.29 -10.61 2.75
C ILE A 51 -1.97 -10.67 3.54
N GLY A 52 -2.01 -10.41 4.86
CA GLY A 52 -0.83 -10.46 5.74
C GLY A 52 0.17 -9.33 5.49
N VAL A 53 -0.29 -8.15 5.07
CA VAL A 53 0.53 -6.96 4.89
C VAL A 53 0.08 -5.87 5.87
N HIS A 54 0.94 -5.53 6.82
CA HIS A 54 0.71 -4.44 7.78
C HIS A 54 1.10 -3.10 7.19
N THR A 55 0.23 -2.09 7.30
CA THR A 55 0.52 -0.73 6.87
C THR A 55 0.68 0.20 8.08
N THR A 56 1.73 1.01 8.08
CA THR A 56 1.97 2.05 9.10
C THR A 56 1.95 3.41 8.42
N TRP A 57 1.13 4.35 8.94
CA TRP A 57 0.88 5.63 8.31
C TRP A 57 1.54 6.78 9.07
N TYR A 58 2.16 7.71 8.33
CA TYR A 58 2.75 8.93 8.87
C TYR A 58 2.28 10.12 8.05
N ASP A 59 1.58 11.06 8.67
CA ASP A 59 1.37 12.38 8.09
C ASP A 59 2.60 13.25 8.38
N VAL A 60 3.29 13.67 7.33
CA VAL A 60 4.54 14.43 7.45
C VAL A 60 4.27 15.90 7.78
N LEU A 61 3.09 16.43 7.41
CA LEU A 61 2.76 17.85 7.58
C LEU A 61 2.02 18.12 8.90
N GLN A 62 1.35 17.13 9.46
CA GLN A 62 0.61 17.23 10.71
C GLN A 62 1.17 16.24 11.73
N PHE A 63 2.29 16.45 12.35
CA PHE A 63 2.86 15.66 13.45
C PHE A 63 2.67 14.12 13.34
N PRO A 64 3.59 13.29 13.82
CA PRO A 64 3.47 11.85 13.68
C PRO A 64 2.15 11.39 14.31
N LEU A 65 1.19 10.96 13.49
CA LEU A 65 0.06 10.18 13.92
C LEU A 65 0.63 9.11 14.86
N LYS A 66 0.10 9.06 16.07
CA LYS A 66 0.58 8.25 17.21
C LYS A 66 1.21 6.96 16.69
N ARG A 67 2.52 6.84 16.85
CA ARG A 67 3.30 5.64 16.59
C ARG A 67 2.49 4.44 17.06
N ALA A 68 1.86 3.73 16.14
CA ALA A 68 1.30 2.44 16.46
C ALA A 68 2.48 1.63 16.98
N ARG A 69 2.47 1.32 18.26
CA ARG A 69 3.48 0.48 18.88
C ARG A 69 3.33 -0.88 18.23
N SER A 70 4.12 -1.14 17.20
CA SER A 70 4.34 -2.50 16.73
C SER A 70 4.86 -3.29 17.92
N ARG A 71 4.05 -4.23 18.41
CA ARG A 71 4.50 -5.28 19.33
C ARG A 71 5.52 -6.12 18.57
N GLY A 72 6.75 -6.10 19.02
CA GLY A 72 7.80 -6.96 18.52
C GLY A 72 8.99 -6.18 18.00
N GLU A 73 10.03 -6.16 18.81
CA GLU A 73 11.35 -5.64 18.49
C GLU A 73 12.05 -6.59 17.50
N ASP A 74 11.72 -6.47 16.20
CA ASP A 74 12.68 -6.79 15.14
C ASP A 74 13.02 -5.50 14.41
N ALA A 75 13.79 -4.67 15.12
CA ALA A 75 14.07 -3.27 14.80
C ALA A 75 15.00 -3.08 13.59
N ASN A 76 15.18 -4.06 12.69
CA ASN A 76 16.21 -3.98 11.66
C ASN A 76 15.82 -4.44 10.24
N LEU A 77 14.56 -4.76 9.98
CA LEU A 77 14.16 -4.98 8.59
C LEU A 77 13.80 -3.61 7.97
N PRO A 78 14.44 -3.22 6.85
CA PRO A 78 14.05 -2.01 6.14
C PRO A 78 12.62 -2.20 5.64
N LEU A 79 11.69 -1.51 6.31
CA LEU A 79 10.28 -1.50 5.90
C LEU A 79 10.17 -0.89 4.50
N ALA A 80 9.39 -1.51 3.64
CA ALA A 80 9.04 -0.92 2.36
C ALA A 80 8.42 0.46 2.59
N GLN A 81 9.01 1.51 2.01
CA GLN A 81 8.57 2.89 2.22
C GLN A 81 7.90 3.43 0.96
N LEU A 82 6.68 3.92 1.14
CA LEU A 82 5.87 4.57 0.10
C LEU A 82 5.60 6.02 0.50
N THR A 83 5.46 6.89 -0.48
CA THR A 83 5.07 8.28 -0.29
C THR A 83 3.82 8.58 -1.11
N ILE A 84 2.78 9.11 -0.47
CA ILE A 84 1.57 9.58 -1.12
C ILE A 84 1.48 11.09 -0.95
N ASN A 85 1.36 11.81 -2.06
CA ASN A 85 1.15 13.24 -2.08
C ASN A 85 -0.30 13.53 -2.42
N ILE A 86 -1.06 14.13 -1.51
CA ILE A 86 -2.43 14.58 -1.76
C ILE A 86 -2.35 16.02 -2.28
N LEU A 87 -2.67 16.20 -3.56
CA LEU A 87 -2.47 17.46 -4.28
C LEU A 87 -3.65 18.40 -4.14
N THR A 88 -3.35 19.71 -4.08
CA THR A 88 -4.38 20.76 -4.30
C THR A 88 -4.78 20.81 -5.78
N PRO A 89 -5.93 21.45 -6.13
CA PRO A 89 -6.33 21.69 -7.52
C PRO A 89 -5.26 22.44 -8.32
N GLU A 90 -4.59 23.42 -7.72
CA GLU A 90 -3.54 24.22 -8.37
C GLU A 90 -2.28 23.40 -8.64
N MET A 91 -1.91 22.50 -7.73
CA MET A 91 -0.78 21.58 -7.94
C MET A 91 -1.08 20.57 -9.05
N ALA A 92 -2.32 20.08 -9.10
CA ALA A 92 -2.78 19.16 -10.14
C ALA A 92 -2.86 19.83 -11.51
N SER A 93 -3.33 21.08 -11.60
CA SER A 93 -3.46 21.82 -12.87
C SER A 93 -2.12 22.12 -13.56
N ARG A 94 -1.02 22.14 -12.80
CA ARG A 94 0.34 22.34 -13.36
C ARG A 94 0.93 21.09 -14.01
N ARG A 95 0.21 19.99 -14.00
CA ARG A 95 0.64 18.70 -14.53
C ARG A 95 -0.26 18.29 -15.69
N PRO A 96 0.25 17.61 -16.72
CA PRO A 96 -0.56 17.10 -17.83
C PRO A 96 -1.36 15.86 -17.41
N ILE A 97 -2.26 16.01 -16.42
CA ILE A 97 -3.08 14.93 -15.87
C ILE A 97 -4.49 15.05 -16.45
N GLN A 98 -5.03 13.99 -17.02
CA GLN A 98 -6.40 13.94 -17.53
C GLN A 98 -7.41 14.29 -16.42
N ALA A 99 -8.54 14.90 -16.81
CA ALA A 99 -9.48 15.47 -15.85
C ALA A 99 -10.22 14.45 -14.98
N ASP A 100 -10.34 13.21 -15.47
CA ASP A 100 -11.01 12.07 -14.83
C ASP A 100 -10.08 11.26 -13.91
N VAL A 101 -8.77 11.50 -13.93
CA VAL A 101 -7.80 10.80 -13.08
C VAL A 101 -7.91 11.31 -11.64
N LEU A 102 -8.21 10.40 -10.70
CA LEU A 102 -8.30 10.68 -9.25
C LEU A 102 -6.96 10.54 -8.54
N GLY A 103 -6.09 9.65 -9.02
CA GLY A 103 -4.74 9.41 -8.52
C GLY A 103 -3.85 8.81 -9.59
N PHE A 104 -2.56 8.76 -9.33
CA PHE A 104 -1.61 8.06 -10.18
C PHE A 104 -0.34 7.71 -9.43
N ALA A 105 0.23 6.55 -9.73
CA ALA A 105 1.49 6.08 -9.18
C ALA A 105 2.64 6.25 -10.18
N VAL A 106 3.82 6.60 -9.67
CA VAL A 106 5.06 6.58 -10.46
C VAL A 106 5.68 5.20 -10.31
N VAL A 107 5.55 4.41 -11.35
CA VAL A 107 5.90 2.99 -11.30
C VAL A 107 7.06 2.71 -12.24
N PRO A 108 8.21 2.19 -11.76
CA PRO A 108 9.29 1.75 -12.61
C PRO A 108 8.88 0.52 -13.44
N GLN A 109 9.62 0.22 -14.51
CA GLN A 109 9.36 -0.97 -15.31
C GLN A 109 9.46 -2.25 -14.47
N ASP A 110 10.46 -2.30 -13.60
CA ASP A 110 10.70 -3.41 -12.69
C ASP A 110 10.72 -2.93 -11.23
N GLY A 111 10.24 -3.79 -10.32
CA GLY A 111 10.28 -3.58 -8.89
C GLY A 111 9.16 -2.72 -8.33
N MET A 112 9.40 -2.20 -7.13
CA MET A 112 8.45 -1.44 -6.34
C MET A 112 8.50 0.06 -6.67
N GLY A 113 7.34 0.68 -6.89
CA GLY A 113 7.22 2.14 -6.94
C GLY A 113 7.37 2.76 -5.56
N ARG A 114 7.66 4.06 -5.52
CA ARG A 114 7.89 4.77 -4.24
C ARG A 114 6.95 5.94 -4.01
N ILE A 115 6.39 6.51 -5.07
CA ILE A 115 5.64 7.76 -5.01
C ILE A 115 4.33 7.61 -5.77
N ALA A 116 3.25 7.99 -5.12
CA ALA A 116 1.94 8.18 -5.75
C ALA A 116 1.36 9.55 -5.42
N TYR A 117 0.36 9.92 -6.19
CA TYR A 117 -0.35 11.18 -6.08
C TYR A 117 -1.85 10.93 -6.06
N VAL A 118 -2.58 11.69 -5.23
CA VAL A 118 -4.04 11.68 -5.15
C VAL A 118 -4.53 13.12 -5.30
N ILE A 119 -5.60 13.34 -6.06
CA ILE A 119 -6.19 14.65 -6.30
C ILE A 119 -7.50 14.72 -5.54
N TYR A 120 -7.43 15.13 -4.26
CA TYR A 120 -8.58 15.06 -3.34
C TYR A 120 -9.81 15.83 -3.81
N ASP A 121 -9.65 17.00 -4.40
CA ASP A 121 -10.77 17.77 -4.94
C ASP A 121 -11.56 16.99 -6.00
N ARG A 122 -10.89 16.17 -6.80
CA ARG A 122 -11.55 15.30 -7.79
C ARG A 122 -12.27 14.13 -7.11
N VAL A 123 -11.63 13.52 -6.10
CA VAL A 123 -12.26 12.46 -5.29
C VAL A 123 -13.54 12.99 -4.67
N HIS A 124 -13.50 14.15 -4.01
CA HIS A 124 -14.67 14.80 -3.40
C HIS A 124 -15.78 15.08 -4.41
N ARG A 125 -15.45 15.65 -5.57
CA ARG A 125 -16.44 15.93 -6.61
C ARG A 125 -17.10 14.68 -7.18
N VAL A 126 -16.34 13.61 -7.39
CA VAL A 126 -16.86 12.34 -7.88
C VAL A 126 -17.76 11.69 -6.83
N ALA A 127 -17.34 11.67 -5.56
CA ALA A 127 -18.15 11.16 -4.46
C ALA A 127 -19.47 11.94 -4.33
N ALA A 128 -19.42 13.26 -4.30
CA ALA A 128 -20.62 14.12 -4.24
C ALA A 128 -21.55 13.89 -5.44
N GLY A 129 -21.00 13.80 -6.65
CA GLY A 129 -21.76 13.55 -7.88
C GLY A 129 -22.45 12.18 -7.92
N ALA A 130 -21.91 11.18 -7.24
CA ALA A 130 -22.46 9.84 -7.13
C ALA A 130 -23.30 9.63 -5.85
N ALA A 131 -23.38 10.60 -4.95
CA ALA A 131 -23.91 10.47 -3.59
C ALA A 131 -23.21 9.32 -2.82
N ALA A 132 -21.88 9.23 -2.98
CA ALA A 132 -21.01 8.26 -2.33
C ALA A 132 -20.28 8.89 -1.12
N SER A 133 -19.65 8.05 -0.32
CA SER A 133 -18.84 8.49 0.82
C SER A 133 -17.44 8.94 0.35
N ASP A 134 -17.03 10.14 0.73
CA ASP A 134 -15.65 10.62 0.50
C ASP A 134 -14.62 9.69 1.13
N VAL A 135 -14.91 9.16 2.32
CA VAL A 135 -14.03 8.21 3.02
C VAL A 135 -13.82 6.95 2.21
N ASP A 136 -14.92 6.38 1.68
CA ASP A 136 -14.87 5.13 0.95
C ASP A 136 -14.15 5.30 -0.40
N LEU A 137 -14.45 6.38 -1.12
CA LEU A 137 -13.78 6.65 -2.39
C LEU A 137 -12.31 7.02 -2.19
N LEU A 138 -11.97 7.84 -1.19
CA LEU A 138 -10.57 8.16 -0.89
C LEU A 138 -9.80 6.90 -0.46
N GLY A 139 -10.38 6.08 0.42
CA GLY A 139 -9.78 4.82 0.83
C GLY A 139 -9.51 3.89 -0.36
N PHE A 140 -10.47 3.81 -1.30
CA PHE A 140 -10.29 3.04 -2.51
C PHE A 140 -9.15 3.58 -3.39
N VAL A 141 -9.11 4.89 -3.65
CA VAL A 141 -8.04 5.51 -4.46
C VAL A 141 -6.67 5.29 -3.81
N LEU A 142 -6.57 5.45 -2.48
CA LEU A 142 -5.33 5.17 -1.75
C LEU A 142 -4.89 3.71 -1.90
N ALA A 143 -5.82 2.75 -1.74
CA ALA A 143 -5.53 1.33 -1.89
C ALA A 143 -5.08 0.99 -3.32
N HIS A 144 -5.74 1.57 -4.34
CA HIS A 144 -5.42 1.42 -5.74
C HIS A 144 -3.98 1.89 -6.06
N GLU A 145 -3.64 3.10 -5.65
CA GLU A 145 -2.31 3.65 -5.91
C GLU A 145 -1.20 2.89 -5.16
N ILE A 146 -1.48 2.44 -3.93
CA ILE A 146 -0.57 1.55 -3.19
C ILE A 146 -0.41 0.22 -3.93
N GLY A 147 -1.48 -0.35 -4.47
CA GLY A 147 -1.43 -1.56 -5.30
C GLY A 147 -0.48 -1.42 -6.48
N HIS A 148 -0.55 -0.29 -7.20
CA HIS A 148 0.40 0.03 -8.26
C HIS A 148 1.84 0.10 -7.75
N LEU A 149 2.07 0.79 -6.64
CA LEU A 149 3.41 0.90 -6.04
C LEU A 149 3.97 -0.47 -5.63
N LEU A 150 3.10 -1.37 -5.17
CA LEU A 150 3.44 -2.74 -4.77
C LEU A 150 3.44 -3.74 -5.94
N GLY A 151 3.47 -3.24 -7.18
CA GLY A 151 3.75 -4.03 -8.37
C GLY A 151 2.53 -4.60 -9.08
N LEU A 152 1.30 -4.23 -8.71
CA LEU A 152 0.12 -4.60 -9.49
C LEU A 152 0.07 -3.83 -10.81
N ARG A 153 -0.33 -4.52 -11.88
CA ARG A 153 -0.37 -3.99 -13.26
C ARG A 153 -1.65 -4.35 -13.99
N SER A 154 -2.42 -5.31 -13.48
CA SER A 154 -3.66 -5.72 -14.12
C SER A 154 -4.72 -4.62 -14.01
N PRO A 155 -5.51 -4.36 -15.06
CA PRO A 155 -6.64 -3.43 -14.99
C PRO A 155 -7.87 -4.02 -14.28
N ASP A 156 -7.77 -5.24 -13.79
CA ASP A 156 -8.83 -5.96 -13.08
C ASP A 156 -8.64 -5.92 -11.56
N GLY A 157 -9.64 -6.29 -10.81
CA GLY A 157 -9.58 -6.36 -9.34
C GLY A 157 -9.39 -4.98 -8.70
N LEU A 158 -8.41 -4.87 -7.80
CA LEU A 158 -8.09 -3.62 -7.10
C LEU A 158 -7.74 -2.48 -8.05
N LEU A 159 -7.19 -2.78 -9.23
CA LEU A 159 -6.76 -1.78 -10.21
C LEU A 159 -7.80 -1.46 -11.29
N LYS A 160 -9.05 -1.82 -11.11
CA LYS A 160 -10.11 -1.41 -12.04
C LYS A 160 -10.12 0.13 -12.14
N CYS A 161 -9.93 0.67 -13.36
CA CYS A 161 -9.71 2.10 -13.61
C CYS A 161 -10.99 2.88 -14.00
N HIS A 162 -12.05 2.19 -14.40
CA HIS A 162 -13.29 2.82 -14.86
C HIS A 162 -14.48 2.32 -14.05
N TRP A 163 -15.18 3.26 -13.42
CA TRP A 163 -16.39 2.99 -12.66
C TRP A 163 -17.52 3.89 -13.14
N ASP A 164 -18.70 3.31 -13.28
CA ASP A 164 -19.90 4.08 -13.48
C ASP A 164 -20.38 4.71 -12.16
N ARG A 165 -21.38 5.58 -12.24
CA ARG A 165 -21.93 6.26 -11.07
C ARG A 165 -22.49 5.30 -10.01
N LEU A 166 -23.08 4.19 -10.45
CA LEU A 166 -23.66 3.20 -9.53
C LEU A 166 -22.55 2.46 -8.79
N GLU A 167 -21.50 2.05 -9.50
CA GLU A 167 -20.32 1.43 -8.91
C GLU A 167 -19.64 2.35 -7.89
N VAL A 168 -19.43 3.62 -8.22
CA VAL A 168 -18.88 4.62 -7.28
C VAL A 168 -19.75 4.75 -6.04
N ARG A 169 -21.09 4.83 -6.20
CA ARG A 169 -22.03 4.91 -5.08
C ARG A 169 -22.01 3.69 -4.19
N GLN A 170 -21.80 2.51 -4.76
CA GLN A 170 -21.72 1.24 -4.03
C GLN A 170 -20.31 0.91 -3.57
N MET A 171 -19.33 1.72 -3.98
CA MET A 171 -17.95 1.50 -3.66
C MET A 171 -17.74 1.60 -2.15
N ASN A 172 -17.32 0.49 -1.59
CA ASN A 172 -16.90 0.42 -0.21
C ASN A 172 -15.65 -0.45 -0.20
N VAL A 173 -14.54 0.10 0.27
CA VAL A 173 -13.27 -0.64 0.36
C VAL A 173 -13.41 -1.96 1.11
N ARG A 174 -14.39 -2.05 2.02
CA ARG A 174 -14.70 -3.31 2.75
C ARG A 174 -15.21 -4.43 1.85
N ASN A 175 -15.76 -4.10 0.67
CA ASN A 175 -16.26 -5.06 -0.32
C ASN A 175 -15.22 -5.35 -1.42
N VAL A 176 -14.06 -4.71 -1.36
CA VAL A 176 -12.95 -4.98 -2.27
C VAL A 176 -12.16 -6.15 -1.73
N GLU A 177 -11.97 -7.16 -2.54
CA GLU A 177 -11.11 -8.30 -2.24
C GLU A 177 -9.85 -8.22 -3.09
N ILE A 178 -8.70 -8.32 -2.44
CA ILE A 178 -7.44 -8.53 -3.15
C ILE A 178 -7.42 -10.00 -3.59
N GLN A 179 -7.38 -10.24 -4.90
CA GLN A 179 -7.39 -11.58 -5.44
C GLN A 179 -6.10 -12.35 -5.07
N PRO A 180 -6.12 -13.69 -4.99
CA PRO A 180 -4.95 -14.47 -4.57
C PRO A 180 -3.70 -14.18 -5.39
N PHE A 181 -3.82 -13.97 -6.71
CA PHE A 181 -2.68 -13.63 -7.56
C PHE A 181 -2.14 -12.22 -7.30
N GLU A 182 -3.01 -11.26 -6.97
CA GLU A 182 -2.64 -9.90 -6.56
C GLU A 182 -1.91 -9.94 -5.20
N ALA A 183 -2.46 -10.68 -4.24
CA ALA A 183 -1.85 -10.90 -2.92
C ALA A 183 -0.44 -11.48 -3.04
N GLN A 184 -0.27 -12.52 -3.85
CA GLN A 184 1.03 -13.12 -4.10
C GLN A 184 2.00 -12.11 -4.73
N ARG A 185 1.55 -11.32 -5.70
CA ARG A 185 2.38 -10.31 -6.36
C ARG A 185 2.83 -9.22 -5.39
N ILE A 186 1.91 -8.68 -4.59
CA ILE A 186 2.20 -7.69 -3.56
C ILE A 186 3.24 -8.22 -2.58
N ARG A 187 3.00 -9.40 -1.99
CA ARG A 187 3.90 -10.01 -1.02
C ARG A 187 5.30 -10.23 -1.59
N SER A 188 5.40 -10.83 -2.77
CA SER A 188 6.69 -11.04 -3.45
C SER A 188 7.43 -9.74 -3.74
N THR A 189 6.72 -8.67 -4.09
CA THR A 189 7.33 -7.36 -4.34
C THR A 189 7.93 -6.77 -3.06
N ILE A 190 7.22 -6.85 -1.93
CA ILE A 190 7.71 -6.37 -0.63
C ILE A 190 8.90 -7.20 -0.15
N GLU A 191 8.85 -8.52 -0.29
CA GLU A 191 9.95 -9.45 0.07
C GLU A 191 11.22 -9.14 -0.73
N GLN A 192 11.10 -8.96 -2.04
CA GLN A 192 12.22 -8.61 -2.91
C GLN A 192 12.85 -7.26 -2.57
N ASP A 193 12.00 -6.26 -2.28
CA ASP A 193 12.46 -4.94 -1.87
C ASP A 193 13.22 -5.01 -0.53
N SER A 194 12.66 -5.71 0.44
CA SER A 194 13.27 -5.91 1.75
C SER A 194 14.61 -6.66 1.65
N ALA A 195 14.69 -7.70 0.83
CA ALA A 195 15.92 -8.44 0.59
C ALA A 195 17.00 -7.58 -0.06
N THR A 196 16.62 -6.74 -1.04
CA THR A 196 17.52 -5.81 -1.72
C THR A 196 18.06 -4.76 -0.75
N ALA A 197 17.19 -4.18 0.07
CA ALA A 197 17.59 -3.18 1.06
C ALA A 197 18.53 -3.78 2.13
N LEU A 198 18.26 -5.00 2.58
CA LEU A 198 19.11 -5.71 3.54
C LEU A 198 20.50 -6.03 2.93
N ALA A 199 20.56 -6.47 1.66
CA ALA A 199 21.80 -6.72 0.96
C ALA A 199 22.63 -5.44 0.82
N ALA A 200 22.00 -4.31 0.47
CA ALA A 200 22.66 -3.00 0.39
C ALA A 200 23.22 -2.54 1.75
N ALA A 201 22.44 -2.71 2.82
CA ALA A 201 22.88 -2.38 4.18
C ALA A 201 24.11 -3.19 4.61
N ARG A 202 24.13 -4.48 4.32
CA ARG A 202 25.27 -5.36 4.60
C ARG A 202 26.52 -4.99 3.78
N ALA A 203 26.36 -4.61 2.52
CA ALA A 203 27.47 -4.19 1.67
C ALA A 203 28.08 -2.85 2.13
N GLY A 204 27.25 -1.92 2.59
CA GLY A 204 27.71 -0.62 3.14
C GLY A 204 28.35 -0.69 4.54
N ALA A 205 28.05 -1.76 5.29
CA ALA A 205 28.59 -1.97 6.65
C ALA A 205 29.95 -2.67 6.67
N ARG A 206 30.60 -2.95 5.51
CA ARG A 206 31.92 -3.59 5.47
C ARG A 206 32.97 -2.63 6.02
N PRO A 207 33.65 -2.92 7.16
CA PRO A 207 34.65 -2.03 7.71
C PRO A 207 35.81 -1.87 6.72
N PRO A 208 36.49 -0.71 6.69
CA PRO A 208 37.67 -0.54 5.86
C PRO A 208 38.72 -1.56 6.27
N GLU A 209 39.22 -2.32 5.30
CA GLU A 209 40.34 -3.23 5.51
C GLU A 209 41.51 -2.41 6.06
N ARG A 210 41.93 -2.70 7.27
CA ARG A 210 43.16 -2.12 7.84
C ARG A 210 44.33 -2.60 6.99
N ARG A 211 44.96 -1.69 6.29
CA ARG A 211 46.32 -1.88 5.73
C ARG A 211 47.37 -1.70 6.82
#